data_2f7dae8a5aff8ead9f2d795f8dc12d5e
#
_entry.id   2f7dae8a5aff8ead9f2d795f8dc12d5e
#
_cell.length_a   1.000
_cell.length_b   1.000
_cell.length_c   1.000
_cell.angle_alpha   90.00
_cell.angle_beta   90.00
_cell.angle_gamma   90.00
#
_symmetry.space_group_name_H-M   'P 1'
#
loop_
_entity.id
_entity.type
_entity.pdbx_description
1 polymer ?
#
loop_
_entity_poly.entity_id
_entity_poly.type
_entity_poly.pdbx_seq_one_letter_code
_entity_poly.pdbx_strand_id
1 'polypeptide(L)'
;MKRFWLALFLCASASSAQAAFLDCLFFDGVDGESSSAPAAWKQNLQLHNCARKTVVDPAASPPIPSLSWSASVAQQAQVHADRCVWQHGDNDGLGQNIYAAAPQGQDQTDAASDWLTEQPFYNYAANSCASGQQCGHYTQIVWRDTTQVGCAQTQCSTGTPFGAQFPNWTFIVCDYSPPGNYVGERPY
;
A
#
# COMPACT_ATOMS: atom_id res chain seq x y z
N MET A 1 -28.42 -43.26 18.51
CA MET A 1 -28.56 -41.85 18.89
C MET A 1 -27.32 -41.11 18.42
N LYS A 2 -27.38 -40.45 17.29
CA LYS A 2 -26.25 -39.65 16.70
C LYS A 2 -26.47 -38.21 17.15
N ARG A 3 -25.57 -37.66 17.97
CA ARG A 3 -25.56 -36.27 18.38
C ARG A 3 -24.94 -35.44 17.27
N PHE A 4 -25.73 -34.62 16.59
CA PHE A 4 -25.25 -33.56 15.69
C PHE A 4 -24.74 -32.42 16.56
N TRP A 5 -23.44 -32.12 16.44
CA TRP A 5 -22.86 -30.87 16.91
C TRP A 5 -23.12 -29.79 15.89
N LEU A 6 -23.96 -28.85 16.25
CA LEU A 6 -24.19 -27.63 15.50
C LEU A 6 -23.01 -26.69 15.81
N ALA A 7 -22.08 -26.55 14.91
CA ALA A 7 -21.04 -25.52 14.98
C ALA A 7 -21.71 -24.17 14.70
N LEU A 8 -21.90 -23.36 15.74
CA LEU A 8 -22.25 -21.95 15.59
C LEU A 8 -21.04 -21.22 15.02
N PHE A 9 -21.05 -20.91 13.73
CA PHE A 9 -20.17 -19.88 13.15
C PHE A 9 -20.66 -18.53 13.68
N LEU A 10 -19.93 -17.97 14.66
CA LEU A 10 -20.03 -16.55 14.95
C LEU A 10 -19.50 -15.79 13.73
N CYS A 11 -20.42 -15.32 12.91
CA CYS A 11 -20.11 -14.33 11.89
C CYS A 11 -19.84 -13.01 12.63
N ALA A 12 -18.55 -12.75 12.98
CA ALA A 12 -18.15 -11.43 13.42
C ALA A 12 -18.41 -10.49 12.24
N SER A 13 -19.31 -9.54 12.40
CA SER A 13 -19.55 -8.48 11.42
C SER A 13 -18.25 -7.72 11.23
N ALA A 14 -17.58 -7.93 10.07
CA ALA A 14 -16.44 -7.11 9.68
C ALA A 14 -16.86 -5.63 9.74
N SER A 15 -16.00 -4.76 10.27
CA SER A 15 -16.24 -3.32 10.20
C SER A 15 -16.37 -2.91 8.75
N SER A 16 -17.10 -1.81 8.47
CA SER A 16 -17.27 -1.29 7.11
C SER A 16 -15.93 -1.08 6.39
N ALA A 17 -14.89 -0.68 7.12
CA ALA A 17 -13.53 -0.52 6.62
C ALA A 17 -12.87 -1.87 6.23
N GLN A 18 -13.09 -2.93 7.02
CA GLN A 18 -12.60 -4.27 6.69
C GLN A 18 -13.33 -4.88 5.49
N ALA A 19 -14.62 -4.64 5.34
CA ALA A 19 -15.38 -5.07 4.17
C ALA A 19 -14.86 -4.36 2.92
N ALA A 20 -14.65 -3.04 2.96
CA ALA A 20 -14.11 -2.26 1.85
C ALA A 20 -12.68 -2.70 1.45
N PHE A 21 -11.84 -3.04 2.43
CA PHE A 21 -10.50 -3.58 2.17
C PHE A 21 -10.55 -4.95 1.48
N LEU A 22 -11.42 -5.85 1.94
CA LEU A 22 -11.62 -7.16 1.33
C LEU A 22 -12.17 -7.03 -0.10
N ASP A 23 -13.07 -6.06 -0.32
CA ASP A 23 -13.58 -5.75 -1.66
C ASP A 23 -12.44 -5.33 -2.61
N CYS A 24 -11.42 -4.61 -2.13
CA CYS A 24 -10.27 -4.25 -2.94
C CYS A 24 -9.36 -5.43 -3.27
N LEU A 25 -9.16 -6.36 -2.34
CA LEU A 25 -8.31 -7.54 -2.56
C LEU A 25 -8.94 -8.55 -3.55
N PHE A 26 -10.28 -8.57 -3.63
CA PHE A 26 -11.02 -9.49 -4.49
C PHE A 26 -11.63 -8.79 -5.72
N PHE A 27 -11.33 -7.50 -5.92
CA PHE A 27 -11.87 -6.73 -7.02
C PHE A 27 -11.14 -7.05 -8.33
N ASP A 28 -11.74 -7.87 -9.19
CA ASP A 28 -11.34 -8.10 -10.59
C ASP A 28 -11.69 -6.88 -11.46
N GLY A 29 -11.36 -5.68 -10.97
CA GLY A 29 -11.79 -4.42 -11.57
C GLY A 29 -11.21 -4.19 -12.96
N VAL A 30 -12.05 -4.26 -13.93
CA VAL A 30 -11.85 -3.82 -15.32
C VAL A 30 -11.94 -2.30 -15.45
N ASP A 31 -11.29 -1.53 -14.57
CA ASP A 31 -11.27 -0.09 -14.70
C ASP A 31 -10.07 0.33 -15.52
N GLY A 32 -10.31 1.01 -16.63
CA GLY A 32 -9.30 1.44 -17.62
C GLY A 32 -8.17 2.32 -17.07
N GLU A 33 -8.21 2.67 -15.79
CA GLU A 33 -7.21 3.52 -15.12
C GLU A 33 -5.92 2.77 -14.77
N SER A 34 -5.94 1.44 -14.66
CA SER A 34 -4.72 0.63 -14.47
C SER A 34 -3.97 0.37 -15.78
N SER A 35 -4.51 0.84 -16.90
CA SER A 35 -3.98 0.55 -18.25
C SER A 35 -2.60 1.17 -18.51
N SER A 36 -2.21 2.23 -17.78
CA SER A 36 -0.93 2.92 -17.95
C SER A 36 0.24 2.21 -17.26
N ALA A 37 0.00 1.32 -16.30
CA ALA A 37 1.05 0.60 -15.60
C ALA A 37 1.58 -0.59 -16.42
N PRO A 38 2.88 -0.93 -16.31
CA PRO A 38 3.41 -2.19 -16.82
C PRO A 38 2.65 -3.39 -16.24
N ALA A 39 2.60 -4.49 -16.99
CA ALA A 39 1.79 -5.66 -16.61
C ALA A 39 2.04 -6.14 -15.16
N ALA A 40 3.30 -6.15 -14.73
CA ALA A 40 3.70 -6.55 -13.38
C ALA A 40 3.16 -5.62 -12.27
N TRP A 41 2.84 -4.38 -12.59
CA TRP A 41 2.42 -3.36 -11.61
C TRP A 41 0.93 -3.01 -11.68
N LYS A 42 0.19 -3.60 -12.64
CA LYS A 42 -1.24 -3.29 -12.82
C LYS A 42 -2.04 -3.54 -11.56
N GLN A 43 -1.88 -4.70 -10.95
CA GLN A 43 -2.65 -5.07 -9.75
C GLN A 43 -2.25 -4.20 -8.54
N ASN A 44 -0.96 -3.86 -8.41
CA ASN A 44 -0.51 -2.92 -7.38
C ASN A 44 -1.20 -1.56 -7.53
N LEU A 45 -1.23 -0.97 -8.75
CA LEU A 45 -1.94 0.28 -9.02
C LEU A 45 -3.47 0.15 -8.79
N GLN A 46 -4.06 -1.00 -9.12
CA GLN A 46 -5.48 -1.26 -8.84
C GLN A 46 -5.78 -1.25 -7.35
N LEU A 47 -4.92 -1.86 -6.52
CA LEU A 47 -5.07 -1.82 -5.05
C LEU A 47 -5.02 -0.40 -4.51
N HIS A 48 -4.08 0.42 -4.98
CA HIS A 48 -4.01 1.84 -4.64
C HIS A 48 -5.31 2.56 -4.97
N ASN A 49 -5.79 2.42 -6.20
CA ASN A 49 -6.99 3.11 -6.68
C ASN A 49 -8.27 2.60 -6.03
N CYS A 50 -8.35 1.31 -5.73
CA CYS A 50 -9.45 0.76 -4.95
C CYS A 50 -9.49 1.39 -3.56
N ALA A 51 -8.37 1.44 -2.84
CA ALA A 51 -8.31 2.06 -1.52
C ALA A 51 -8.77 3.52 -1.55
N ARG A 52 -8.37 4.29 -2.57
CA ARG A 52 -8.78 5.70 -2.76
C ARG A 52 -10.28 5.85 -3.00
N LYS A 53 -10.90 4.92 -3.71
CA LYS A 53 -12.35 4.90 -3.98
C LYS A 53 -13.19 4.45 -2.78
N THR A 54 -12.60 3.64 -1.89
CA THR A 54 -13.33 2.98 -0.80
C THR A 54 -13.08 3.58 0.59
N VAL A 55 -12.49 4.77 0.70
CA VAL A 55 -12.43 5.47 2.00
C VAL A 55 -13.84 5.77 2.50
N VAL A 56 -14.16 5.32 3.71
CA VAL A 56 -15.53 5.36 4.25
C VAL A 56 -15.67 6.00 5.63
N ASP A 57 -14.57 6.25 6.33
CA ASP A 57 -14.61 6.77 7.71
C ASP A 57 -13.60 7.92 7.94
N PRO A 58 -14.02 9.15 7.57
CA PRO A 58 -15.21 9.52 6.82
C PRO A 58 -15.08 9.19 5.34
N ALA A 59 -16.20 9.14 4.62
CA ALA A 59 -16.15 9.11 3.17
C ALA A 59 -15.56 10.43 2.64
N ALA A 60 -14.62 10.34 1.71
CA ALA A 60 -14.00 11.51 1.11
C ALA A 60 -15.00 12.30 0.25
N SER A 61 -15.08 13.62 0.47
CA SER A 61 -15.95 14.52 -0.29
C SER A 61 -15.20 15.78 -0.68
N PRO A 62 -14.97 16.03 -1.99
CA PRO A 62 -15.26 15.15 -3.13
C PRO A 62 -14.47 13.83 -3.06
N PRO A 63 -14.83 12.81 -3.86
CA PRO A 63 -14.06 11.55 -3.95
C PRO A 63 -12.58 11.80 -4.25
N ILE A 64 -11.70 10.92 -3.75
CA ILE A 64 -10.26 11.01 -4.01
C ILE A 64 -10.01 10.57 -5.47
N PRO A 65 -9.31 11.38 -6.29
CA PRO A 65 -8.97 11.00 -7.66
C PRO A 65 -8.08 9.76 -7.71
N SER A 66 -8.21 8.96 -8.75
CA SER A 66 -7.33 7.81 -8.98
C SER A 66 -5.90 8.26 -9.30
N LEU A 67 -4.92 7.46 -8.89
CA LEU A 67 -3.52 7.59 -9.30
C LEU A 67 -3.34 7.09 -10.73
N SER A 68 -2.47 7.77 -11.47
CA SER A 68 -1.93 7.29 -12.73
C SER A 68 -0.50 6.76 -12.55
N TRP A 69 -0.11 5.81 -13.38
CA TRP A 69 1.28 5.34 -13.40
C TRP A 69 2.20 6.36 -14.06
N SER A 70 3.36 6.60 -13.45
CA SER A 70 4.40 7.46 -14.01
C SER A 70 5.72 6.68 -14.17
N ALA A 71 6.17 6.53 -15.41
CA ALA A 71 7.44 5.85 -15.72
C ALA A 71 8.65 6.59 -15.14
N SER A 72 8.62 7.94 -15.12
CA SER A 72 9.70 8.73 -14.54
C SER A 72 9.79 8.57 -13.02
N VAL A 73 8.64 8.50 -12.32
CA VAL A 73 8.60 8.25 -10.89
C VAL A 73 9.06 6.81 -10.59
N ALA A 74 8.65 5.82 -11.41
CA ALA A 74 9.11 4.45 -11.29
C ALA A 74 10.63 4.31 -11.48
N GLN A 75 11.22 5.12 -12.36
CA GLN A 75 12.68 5.14 -12.55
C GLN A 75 13.41 5.65 -11.31
N GLN A 76 12.85 6.62 -10.59
CA GLN A 76 13.42 7.10 -9.32
C GLN A 76 13.30 6.03 -8.24
N ALA A 77 12.14 5.39 -8.12
CA ALA A 77 11.95 4.26 -7.24
C ALA A 77 12.96 3.13 -7.52
N GLN A 78 13.27 2.85 -8.81
CA GLN A 78 14.26 1.84 -9.19
C GLN A 78 15.67 2.22 -8.73
N VAL A 79 16.09 3.47 -8.91
CA VAL A 79 17.40 3.96 -8.44
C VAL A 79 17.53 3.76 -6.92
N HIS A 80 16.46 3.94 -6.16
CA HIS A 80 16.48 3.70 -4.72
C HIS A 80 16.49 2.19 -4.40
N ALA A 81 15.63 1.41 -5.02
CA ALA A 81 15.53 -0.04 -4.79
C ALA A 81 16.87 -0.75 -5.07
N ASP A 82 17.59 -0.35 -6.12
CA ASP A 82 18.87 -0.95 -6.52
C ASP A 82 20.02 -0.72 -5.52
N ARG A 83 19.85 0.21 -4.59
CA ARG A 83 20.83 0.41 -3.50
C ARG A 83 20.80 -0.71 -2.48
N CYS A 84 19.69 -1.46 -2.37
CA CYS A 84 19.49 -2.52 -1.38
C CYS A 84 19.78 -2.05 0.06
N VAL A 85 19.31 -0.85 0.41
CA VAL A 85 19.45 -0.27 1.75
C VAL A 85 18.07 -0.02 2.34
N TRP A 86 17.76 -0.72 3.44
CA TRP A 86 16.46 -0.61 4.12
C TRP A 86 16.33 0.71 4.88
N GLN A 87 16.00 1.74 4.15
CA GLN A 87 15.66 3.09 4.67
C GLN A 87 14.92 3.87 3.59
N HIS A 88 14.23 4.94 3.97
CA HIS A 88 13.77 5.92 2.99
C HIS A 88 14.98 6.61 2.35
N GLY A 89 14.87 6.90 1.05
CA GLY A 89 15.91 7.56 0.28
C GLY A 89 15.69 9.06 0.13
N ASP A 90 16.70 9.72 -0.44
CA ASP A 90 16.53 11.05 -1.02
C ASP A 90 15.72 10.87 -2.30
N ASN A 91 14.44 11.18 -2.26
CA ASN A 91 13.46 10.93 -3.30
C ASN A 91 13.07 12.21 -4.06
N ASP A 92 13.95 13.23 -4.08
CA ASP A 92 13.81 14.48 -4.83
C ASP A 92 12.43 15.16 -4.66
N GLY A 93 11.90 15.15 -3.42
CA GLY A 93 10.62 15.76 -3.11
C GLY A 93 9.41 14.91 -3.49
N LEU A 94 9.58 13.62 -3.71
CA LEU A 94 8.49 12.64 -3.86
C LEU A 94 8.07 12.07 -2.49
N GLY A 95 6.84 11.62 -2.38
CA GLY A 95 6.42 10.72 -1.30
C GLY A 95 6.98 9.32 -1.54
N GLN A 96 7.13 8.51 -0.49
CA GLN A 96 7.70 7.18 -0.65
C GLN A 96 7.11 6.17 0.34
N ASN A 97 6.73 5.01 -0.18
CA ASN A 97 6.48 3.80 0.59
C ASN A 97 7.53 2.75 0.26
N ILE A 98 8.02 2.04 1.27
CA ILE A 98 8.99 0.96 1.10
C ILE A 98 8.49 -0.32 1.76
N TYR A 99 8.83 -1.45 1.15
CA TYR A 99 8.47 -2.79 1.63
C TYR A 99 9.66 -3.73 1.50
N ALA A 100 9.88 -4.55 2.52
CA ALA A 100 10.90 -5.59 2.50
C ALA A 100 10.31 -6.94 2.90
N ALA A 101 10.74 -8.00 2.23
CA ALA A 101 10.36 -9.36 2.59
C ALA A 101 11.48 -10.37 2.35
N ALA A 102 11.53 -11.40 3.19
CA ALA A 102 12.43 -12.53 3.06
C ALA A 102 11.67 -13.84 3.36
N PRO A 103 11.99 -14.96 2.64
CA PRO A 103 12.92 -15.03 1.52
C PRO A 103 12.47 -14.21 0.30
N GLN A 104 13.33 -14.12 -0.71
CA GLN A 104 12.98 -13.51 -2.01
C GLN A 104 11.78 -14.23 -2.64
N GLY A 105 11.03 -13.51 -3.50
CA GLY A 105 9.95 -14.08 -4.30
C GLY A 105 8.57 -13.50 -4.04
N GLN A 106 8.46 -12.48 -3.19
CA GLN A 106 7.24 -11.69 -3.07
C GLN A 106 6.98 -10.94 -4.36
N ASP A 107 5.70 -10.81 -4.71
CA ASP A 107 5.29 -10.06 -5.87
C ASP A 107 4.96 -8.59 -5.52
N GLN A 108 4.66 -7.82 -6.55
CA GLN A 108 4.41 -6.39 -6.43
C GLN A 108 3.13 -6.06 -5.65
N THR A 109 2.20 -7.01 -5.55
CA THR A 109 0.92 -6.81 -4.85
C THR A 109 1.06 -6.98 -3.35
N ASP A 110 2.06 -7.77 -2.90
CA ASP A 110 2.31 -7.99 -1.47
C ASP A 110 2.57 -6.68 -0.74
N ALA A 111 3.36 -5.78 -1.34
CA ALA A 111 3.67 -4.48 -0.77
C ALA A 111 2.41 -3.62 -0.59
N ALA A 112 1.60 -3.46 -1.65
CA ALA A 112 0.37 -2.65 -1.56
C ALA A 112 -0.63 -3.27 -0.57
N SER A 113 -0.76 -4.59 -0.56
CA SER A 113 -1.63 -5.30 0.38
C SER A 113 -1.20 -5.09 1.84
N ASP A 114 0.10 -5.17 2.12
CA ASP A 114 0.67 -4.93 3.45
C ASP A 114 0.38 -3.50 3.92
N TRP A 115 0.67 -2.49 3.08
CA TRP A 115 0.41 -1.09 3.41
C TRP A 115 -1.06 -0.79 3.67
N LEU A 116 -1.98 -1.46 2.98
CA LEU A 116 -3.41 -1.30 3.18
C LEU A 116 -3.90 -1.92 4.50
N THR A 117 -3.14 -2.84 5.12
CA THR A 117 -3.47 -3.35 6.46
C THR A 117 -3.38 -2.28 7.55
N GLU A 118 -2.74 -1.14 7.26
CA GLU A 118 -2.64 0.00 8.17
C GLU A 118 -3.96 0.78 8.30
N GLN A 119 -4.88 0.68 7.32
CA GLN A 119 -6.14 1.42 7.29
C GLN A 119 -6.93 1.38 8.61
N PRO A 120 -7.13 0.23 9.28
CA PRO A 120 -7.91 0.17 10.51
C PRO A 120 -7.28 0.91 11.69
N PHE A 121 -6.00 1.25 11.60
CA PHE A 121 -5.25 1.91 12.68
C PHE A 121 -5.21 3.44 12.54
N TYR A 122 -5.62 3.98 11.38
CA TYR A 122 -5.65 5.41 11.17
C TYR A 122 -6.98 6.02 11.63
N ASN A 123 -6.92 7.00 12.53
CA ASN A 123 -8.06 7.78 12.96
C ASN A 123 -8.06 9.14 12.24
N TYR A 124 -8.95 9.30 11.28
CA TYR A 124 -9.05 10.52 10.48
C TYR A 124 -9.41 11.75 11.34
N ALA A 125 -10.37 11.61 12.27
CA ALA A 125 -10.85 12.73 13.09
C ALA A 125 -9.71 13.30 13.97
N ALA A 126 -8.91 12.44 14.56
CA ALA A 126 -7.75 12.82 15.37
C ALA A 126 -6.50 13.09 14.54
N ASN A 127 -6.47 12.74 13.26
CA ASN A 127 -5.29 12.72 12.39
C ASN A 127 -4.12 12.01 13.05
N SER A 128 -4.34 10.79 13.49
CA SER A 128 -3.37 10.03 14.26
C SER A 128 -3.45 8.52 13.98
N CYS A 129 -2.35 7.85 14.19
CA CYS A 129 -2.26 6.40 14.17
C CYS A 129 -2.48 5.81 15.56
N ALA A 130 -3.05 4.62 15.67
CA ALA A 130 -3.18 3.89 16.91
C ALA A 130 -1.80 3.64 17.53
N SER A 131 -1.72 3.65 18.86
CA SER A 131 -0.45 3.52 19.58
C SER A 131 0.27 2.22 19.22
N GLY A 132 1.56 2.32 18.85
CA GLY A 132 2.39 1.20 18.45
C GLY A 132 2.13 0.67 17.03
N GLN A 133 1.23 1.31 16.27
CA GLN A 133 0.94 0.97 14.87
C GLN A 133 1.60 1.97 13.90
N GLN A 134 1.63 1.60 12.64
CA GLN A 134 2.03 2.45 11.53
C GLN A 134 0.80 2.76 10.66
N CYS A 135 0.75 3.94 10.06
CA CYS A 135 -0.31 4.37 9.17
C CYS A 135 0.24 5.17 7.97
N GLY A 136 1.55 5.42 7.94
CA GLY A 136 2.18 6.29 6.97
C GLY A 136 2.07 5.78 5.53
N HIS A 137 2.10 4.48 5.34
CA HIS A 137 1.94 3.91 4.00
C HIS A 137 0.50 4.06 3.51
N TYR A 138 -0.49 3.74 4.34
CA TYR A 138 -1.90 3.93 4.00
C TYR A 138 -2.22 5.39 3.72
N THR A 139 -1.81 6.33 4.58
CA THR A 139 -2.11 7.75 4.40
C THR A 139 -1.48 8.32 3.13
N GLN A 140 -0.29 7.85 2.73
CA GLN A 140 0.31 8.20 1.44
C GLN A 140 -0.52 7.68 0.26
N ILE A 141 -1.00 6.43 0.32
CA ILE A 141 -1.83 5.83 -0.74
C ILE A 141 -3.10 6.66 -0.96
N VAL A 142 -3.77 7.08 0.12
CA VAL A 142 -5.03 7.84 0.04
C VAL A 142 -4.83 9.36 0.07
N TRP A 143 -3.60 9.84 -0.11
CA TRP A 143 -3.31 11.27 -0.14
C TRP A 143 -3.94 11.93 -1.37
N ARG A 144 -4.90 12.85 -1.13
CA ARG A 144 -5.74 13.44 -2.17
C ARG A 144 -4.95 14.08 -3.30
N ASP A 145 -3.94 14.89 -2.94
CA ASP A 145 -3.18 15.71 -3.89
C ASP A 145 -2.10 14.93 -4.64
N THR A 146 -1.81 13.70 -4.21
CA THR A 146 -0.99 12.79 -4.98
C THR A 146 -1.77 12.31 -6.20
N THR A 147 -1.17 12.44 -7.39
CA THR A 147 -1.81 12.10 -8.68
C THR A 147 -1.09 11.01 -9.45
N GLN A 148 0.17 10.75 -9.10
CA GLN A 148 1.01 9.77 -9.79
C GLN A 148 1.72 8.85 -8.81
N VAL A 149 1.93 7.62 -9.24
CA VAL A 149 2.74 6.62 -8.55
C VAL A 149 3.63 5.90 -9.56
N GLY A 150 4.82 5.53 -9.12
CA GLY A 150 5.73 4.68 -9.87
C GLY A 150 6.49 3.80 -8.90
N CYS A 151 6.56 2.50 -9.18
CA CYS A 151 7.16 1.54 -8.27
C CYS A 151 8.26 0.73 -8.96
N ALA A 152 9.15 0.18 -8.13
CA ALA A 152 10.23 -0.69 -8.55
C ALA A 152 10.45 -1.81 -7.53
N GLN A 153 11.04 -2.89 -8.00
CA GLN A 153 11.39 -4.05 -7.19
C GLN A 153 12.80 -4.52 -7.51
N THR A 154 13.59 -4.78 -6.48
CA THR A 154 14.93 -5.37 -6.61
C THR A 154 15.06 -6.57 -5.69
N GLN A 155 15.72 -7.63 -6.20
CA GLN A 155 16.13 -8.78 -5.41
C GLN A 155 17.53 -8.52 -4.83
N CYS A 156 17.60 -8.31 -3.54
CA CYS A 156 18.81 -7.92 -2.82
C CYS A 156 19.50 -9.11 -2.19
N SER A 157 20.84 -9.05 -2.14
CA SER A 157 21.69 -10.04 -1.44
C SER A 157 22.59 -9.41 -0.37
N THR A 158 22.41 -8.12 -0.14
CA THR A 158 23.13 -7.33 0.87
C THR A 158 22.15 -6.41 1.59
N GLY A 159 22.56 -5.81 2.71
CA GLY A 159 21.76 -4.80 3.39
C GLY A 159 20.43 -5.30 3.99
N THR A 160 20.29 -6.61 4.21
CA THR A 160 19.06 -7.22 4.71
C THR A 160 18.62 -6.65 6.06
N PRO A 161 17.33 -6.28 6.23
CA PRO A 161 16.79 -5.88 7.54
C PRO A 161 16.45 -7.08 8.44
N PHE A 162 16.54 -8.33 7.93
CA PHE A 162 16.07 -9.54 8.61
C PHE A 162 17.19 -10.32 9.34
N GLY A 163 18.41 -9.78 9.35
CA GLY A 163 19.57 -10.44 9.96
C GLY A 163 20.26 -11.43 9.02
N ALA A 164 21.44 -11.89 9.43
CA ALA A 164 22.36 -12.67 8.58
C ALA A 164 21.79 -14.01 8.09
N GLN A 165 20.79 -14.57 8.76
CA GLN A 165 20.11 -15.81 8.36
C GLN A 165 19.22 -15.65 7.13
N PHE A 166 18.87 -14.41 6.76
CA PHE A 166 18.09 -14.08 5.57
C PHE A 166 18.84 -13.07 4.69
N PRO A 167 19.98 -13.45 4.08
CA PRO A 167 20.80 -12.53 3.29
C PRO A 167 20.11 -12.08 2.00
N ASN A 168 19.23 -12.92 1.46
CA ASN A 168 18.50 -12.65 0.23
C ASN A 168 17.07 -12.19 0.56
N TRP A 169 16.70 -11.03 0.03
CA TRP A 169 15.42 -10.38 0.33
C TRP A 169 14.89 -9.60 -0.87
N THR A 170 13.60 -9.37 -0.88
CA THR A 170 12.92 -8.52 -1.87
C THR A 170 12.79 -7.12 -1.30
N PHE A 171 13.17 -6.12 -2.09
CA PHE A 171 12.95 -4.71 -1.79
C PHE A 171 12.01 -4.10 -2.83
N ILE A 172 10.88 -3.54 -2.36
CA ILE A 172 9.91 -2.83 -3.19
C ILE A 172 9.86 -1.38 -2.70
N VAL A 173 9.93 -0.46 -3.65
CA VAL A 173 9.82 0.98 -3.44
C VAL A 173 8.72 1.51 -4.33
N CYS A 174 7.79 2.29 -3.79
CA CYS A 174 6.86 3.10 -4.55
C CYS A 174 7.06 4.57 -4.20
N ASP A 175 7.31 5.39 -5.21
CA ASP A 175 7.39 6.83 -5.10
C ASP A 175 6.10 7.48 -5.62
N TYR A 176 5.75 8.65 -5.05
CA TYR A 176 4.47 9.33 -5.27
C TYR A 176 4.68 10.80 -5.62
N SER A 177 3.93 11.30 -6.60
CA SER A 177 4.01 12.69 -7.05
C SER A 177 2.62 13.32 -7.18
N PRO A 178 2.40 14.53 -6.65
CA PRO A 178 3.17 15.18 -5.58
C PRO A 178 3.28 14.31 -4.31
N PRO A 179 4.23 14.62 -3.39
CA PRO A 179 4.36 13.90 -2.13
C PRO A 179 3.11 14.09 -1.25
N GLY A 180 2.89 13.15 -0.35
CA GLY A 180 1.88 13.26 0.70
C GLY A 180 2.51 13.32 2.09
N ASN A 181 1.70 13.01 3.09
CA ASN A 181 2.11 12.89 4.49
C ASN A 181 2.76 14.16 5.08
N TYR A 182 2.26 15.34 4.69
CA TYR A 182 2.68 16.58 5.32
C TYR A 182 2.26 16.61 6.79
N VAL A 183 3.21 16.98 7.65
CA VAL A 183 3.00 17.00 9.11
C VAL A 183 1.82 17.90 9.48
N GLY A 184 0.85 17.34 10.20
CA GLY A 184 -0.35 18.05 10.64
C GLY A 184 -1.49 18.09 9.62
N GLU A 185 -1.27 17.67 8.39
CA GLU A 185 -2.30 17.61 7.36
C GLU A 185 -2.99 16.24 7.32
N ARG A 186 -4.25 16.23 6.89
CA ARG A 186 -5.01 15.00 6.65
C ARG A 186 -4.86 14.55 5.20
N PRO A 187 -4.95 13.24 4.93
CA PRO A 187 -4.76 12.73 3.58
C PRO A 187 -5.88 13.12 2.60
N TYR A 188 -7.12 13.46 3.10
CA TYR A 188 -8.25 13.85 2.25
C TYR A 188 -9.29 14.70 2.96
#